data_0cbdb98e25cf65b2e5778be7636ee623
#
_entry.id   0cbdb98e25cf65b2e5778be7636ee623
#
_cell.length_a   1.000
_cell.length_b   1.000
_cell.length_c   1.000
_cell.angle_alpha   90.00
_cell.angle_beta   90.00
_cell.angle_gamma   90.00
#
_symmetry.space_group_name_H-M   'P 1'
#
loop_
_entity.id
_entity.type
_entity.pdbx_description
1 polymer ?
#
loop_
_entity_poly.entity_id
_entity_poly.type
_entity_poly.pdbx_seq_one_letter_code
_entity_poly.pdbx_strand_id
1 'polypeptide(L)'
;MAAPEVNPTSENERDAEENVDIPAGYTYFGQFVDHDLTLDDRPNDLTTPTAVSALVNLRTPQLDLDSLYGLGPVGSSALYQADGVHLLEGALLTGSTDVGAKDLPRSTTGRAIIGDPRNDENRIVAGIHSMFIRFHNQTVDRVLREQPTLSSEQVFTAARKIVVAQYQQLVLFDYLPRIADQRVIDSVMSDRGGRITTNLSLYSSCMQMPVEFAVAAYRFGHSQVRGLYRINAQVDRLPVFSGSFGTPGVDLVGFSPAPSNFGIDWSRFFSRSNAVEPDVQLSYKIDASITNSLSLLPLPVTSAGPADLAKRNLLRSSQLGLPSGQDVARAMGVRVLRDDEILIGKATGDTSEAVTVSALAPTLAGKTPLWAYILAESTATAYRVVNGAIVGAQRAPFRLGPVGSRIVAETFIGLLASDPNSLINVSQMQGQANTLRQLFDQVSQSRPVVSQGMPPRDSARQGARQPQLRPQAPRRRR
;
A
#
# COMPACT_ATOMS: atom_id res chain seq x y z
N MET A 1 6.65 22.79 0.66
CA MET A 1 6.83 21.32 0.76
C MET A 1 7.24 20.71 -0.59
N ALA A 2 6.71 21.13 -1.70
CA ALA A 2 7.22 20.71 -3.00
C ALA A 2 8.45 21.53 -3.37
N ALA A 3 9.59 20.90 -3.53
CA ALA A 3 10.87 21.52 -3.83
C ALA A 3 11.49 20.92 -5.10
N PRO A 4 12.31 21.67 -5.85
CA PRO A 4 13.01 21.13 -7.01
C PRO A 4 13.84 19.89 -6.66
N GLU A 5 13.81 18.89 -7.55
CA GLU A 5 14.55 17.64 -7.41
C GLU A 5 15.89 17.74 -8.14
N VAL A 6 16.96 17.27 -7.49
CA VAL A 6 18.23 16.96 -8.15
C VAL A 6 18.26 15.47 -8.36
N ASN A 7 17.96 15.03 -9.58
CA ASN A 7 17.94 13.61 -9.88
C ASN A 7 19.35 13.08 -10.14
N PRO A 8 19.75 11.94 -9.55
CA PRO A 8 21.03 11.31 -9.81
C PRO A 8 21.26 11.02 -11.30
N THR A 9 22.45 11.26 -11.79
CA THR A 9 22.80 11.05 -13.20
C THR A 9 23.23 9.63 -13.52
N SER A 10 23.60 8.85 -12.48
CA SER A 10 24.01 7.44 -12.60
C SER A 10 23.29 6.56 -11.57
N GLU A 11 23.29 5.23 -11.77
CA GLU A 11 22.69 4.27 -10.84
C GLU A 11 23.37 4.26 -9.46
N ASN A 12 24.67 4.55 -9.45
CA ASN A 12 25.49 4.52 -8.22
C ASN A 12 25.55 5.87 -7.49
N GLU A 13 24.98 6.92 -8.09
CA GLU A 13 24.95 8.23 -7.47
C GLU A 13 23.84 8.27 -6.41
N ARG A 14 24.23 8.58 -5.19
CA ARG A 14 23.31 8.75 -4.07
C ARG A 14 22.87 10.18 -3.94
N ASP A 15 21.57 10.38 -3.83
CA ASP A 15 20.93 11.66 -3.56
C ASP A 15 20.90 11.93 -2.05
N ALA A 16 21.13 13.17 -1.63
CA ALA A 16 21.06 13.56 -0.22
C ALA A 16 19.66 13.39 0.38
N GLU A 17 18.63 13.28 -0.43
CA GLU A 17 17.24 13.02 -0.02
C GLU A 17 16.96 11.53 0.21
N GLU A 18 17.83 10.62 -0.22
CA GLU A 18 17.61 9.18 -0.09
C GLU A 18 17.66 8.71 1.38
N ASN A 19 16.72 7.84 1.70
CA ASN A 19 16.68 7.10 2.95
C ASN A 19 17.51 5.82 2.82
N VAL A 20 18.70 5.81 3.39
CA VAL A 20 19.67 4.71 3.25
C VAL A 20 19.18 3.36 3.80
N ASP A 21 18.12 3.35 4.61
CA ASP A 21 17.60 2.16 5.28
C ASP A 21 16.34 1.58 4.61
N ILE A 22 15.68 2.33 3.71
CA ILE A 22 14.38 1.94 3.16
C ILE A 22 14.44 1.86 1.64
N PRO A 23 14.44 0.66 1.04
CA PRO A 23 14.26 0.46 -0.40
C PRO A 23 12.96 1.05 -0.93
N ALA A 24 12.99 1.59 -2.16
CA ALA A 24 11.87 2.29 -2.78
C ALA A 24 10.60 1.43 -2.97
N GLY A 25 10.74 0.12 -3.03
CA GLY A 25 9.60 -0.80 -3.13
C GLY A 25 8.66 -0.72 -1.93
N TYR A 26 9.18 -0.40 -0.74
CA TYR A 26 8.34 -0.28 0.46
C TYR A 26 7.43 0.94 0.43
N THR A 27 7.75 1.99 -0.31
CA THR A 27 6.84 3.12 -0.57
C THR A 27 5.56 2.64 -1.27
N TYR A 28 5.71 1.83 -2.31
CA TYR A 28 4.60 1.30 -3.10
C TYR A 28 3.89 0.11 -2.44
N PHE A 29 4.61 -0.68 -1.65
CA PHE A 29 3.95 -1.67 -0.80
C PHE A 29 3.10 -0.98 0.26
N GLY A 30 3.58 0.13 0.86
CA GLY A 30 2.77 0.96 1.75
C GLY A 30 1.50 1.50 1.06
N GLN A 31 1.61 1.94 -0.20
CA GLN A 31 0.44 2.35 -0.98
C GLN A 31 -0.53 1.20 -1.23
N PHE A 32 -0.04 0.00 -1.55
CA PHE A 32 -0.85 -1.20 -1.71
C PHE A 32 -1.59 -1.56 -0.41
N VAL A 33 -0.93 -1.42 0.76
CA VAL A 33 -1.54 -1.62 2.08
C VAL A 33 -2.58 -0.53 2.38
N ASP A 34 -2.32 0.75 2.02
CA ASP A 34 -3.33 1.82 2.17
C ASP A 34 -4.60 1.52 1.38
N HIS A 35 -4.45 1.04 0.15
CA HIS A 35 -5.58 0.69 -0.72
C HIS A 35 -6.38 -0.51 -0.23
N ASP A 36 -5.79 -1.35 0.61
CA ASP A 36 -6.49 -2.44 1.29
C ASP A 36 -7.27 -1.98 2.53
N LEU A 37 -6.82 -0.89 3.17
CA LEU A 37 -7.35 -0.44 4.46
C LEU A 37 -8.32 0.72 4.35
N THR A 38 -8.14 1.60 3.36
CA THR A 38 -8.88 2.87 3.28
C THR A 38 -9.40 3.15 1.88
N LEU A 39 -10.66 3.55 1.79
CA LEU A 39 -11.25 4.13 0.59
C LEU A 39 -12.37 5.09 1.00
N ASP A 40 -12.11 6.39 0.85
CA ASP A 40 -13.06 7.45 1.14
C ASP A 40 -14.14 7.53 0.05
N ASP A 41 -15.39 7.61 0.45
CA ASP A 41 -16.54 7.79 -0.47
C ASP A 41 -16.57 9.19 -1.12
N ARG A 42 -15.87 10.18 -0.54
CA ARG A 42 -15.83 11.58 -1.00
C ARG A 42 -14.42 12.15 -1.08
N PRO A 43 -13.50 11.54 -1.85
CA PRO A 43 -12.07 11.89 -1.81
C PRO A 43 -11.75 13.28 -2.37
N ASN A 44 -12.65 13.87 -3.14
CA ASN A 44 -12.46 15.15 -3.83
C ASN A 44 -13.16 16.35 -3.18
N ASP A 45 -14.04 16.12 -2.20
CA ASP A 45 -14.61 17.21 -1.41
C ASP A 45 -13.65 17.56 -0.27
N LEU A 46 -12.89 18.64 -0.45
CA LEU A 46 -11.88 19.13 0.50
C LEU A 46 -12.26 20.47 1.14
N THR A 47 -13.47 20.96 0.87
CA THR A 47 -13.89 22.31 1.27
C THR A 47 -15.02 22.31 2.29
N THR A 48 -15.89 21.31 2.23
CA THR A 48 -17.05 21.21 3.14
C THR A 48 -16.62 20.60 4.47
N PRO A 49 -16.71 21.32 5.60
CA PRO A 49 -16.48 20.73 6.91
C PRO A 49 -17.30 19.48 7.12
N THR A 50 -16.64 18.39 7.49
CA THR A 50 -17.26 17.07 7.59
C THR A 50 -17.00 16.49 8.97
N ALA A 51 -18.07 16.07 9.65
CA ALA A 51 -17.91 15.34 10.92
C ALA A 51 -17.28 13.97 10.65
N VAL A 52 -16.32 13.57 11.50
CA VAL A 52 -15.66 12.26 11.39
C VAL A 52 -16.66 11.10 11.37
N SER A 53 -17.75 11.22 12.13
CA SER A 53 -18.84 10.22 12.17
C SER A 53 -19.63 10.09 10.86
N ALA A 54 -19.46 11.03 9.93
CA ALA A 54 -20.09 10.98 8.60
C ALA A 54 -19.17 10.41 7.51
N LEU A 55 -17.94 10.05 7.85
CA LEU A 55 -17.02 9.39 6.92
C LEU A 55 -17.43 7.94 6.71
N VAL A 56 -17.39 7.51 5.45
CA VAL A 56 -17.60 6.12 5.08
C VAL A 56 -16.32 5.57 4.50
N ASN A 57 -15.76 4.56 5.14
CA ASN A 57 -14.69 3.76 4.56
C ASN A 57 -15.32 2.64 3.71
N LEU A 58 -15.05 2.63 2.42
CA LEU A 58 -15.56 1.62 1.49
C LEU A 58 -14.69 0.35 1.46
N ARG A 59 -13.61 0.30 2.26
CA ARG A 59 -12.77 -0.87 2.47
C ARG A 59 -13.08 -1.53 3.81
N THR A 60 -12.85 -2.83 3.86
CA THR A 60 -12.80 -3.53 5.14
C THR A 60 -11.61 -2.99 5.93
N PRO A 61 -11.78 -2.48 7.16
CA PRO A 61 -10.65 -2.02 7.95
C PRO A 61 -9.88 -3.22 8.55
N GLN A 62 -9.39 -4.09 7.68
CA GLN A 62 -8.67 -5.32 7.99
C GLN A 62 -7.56 -5.52 6.95
N LEU A 63 -6.51 -6.21 7.33
CA LEU A 63 -5.43 -6.62 6.41
C LEU A 63 -5.81 -7.95 5.75
N ASP A 64 -6.86 -7.94 4.91
CA ASP A 64 -7.50 -9.14 4.36
C ASP A 64 -7.49 -9.22 2.83
N LEU A 65 -6.82 -8.24 2.18
CA LEU A 65 -6.68 -8.15 0.73
C LEU A 65 -8.03 -8.04 -0.01
N ASP A 66 -9.00 -7.30 0.56
CA ASP A 66 -10.25 -7.02 -0.16
C ASP A 66 -10.00 -6.22 -1.45
N SER A 67 -8.94 -5.41 -1.48
CA SER A 67 -8.45 -4.71 -2.69
C SER A 67 -8.05 -5.66 -3.82
N LEU A 68 -7.62 -6.89 -3.48
CA LEU A 68 -7.25 -7.96 -4.42
C LEU A 68 -8.45 -8.84 -4.77
N TYR A 69 -9.19 -9.31 -3.75
CA TYR A 69 -10.23 -10.34 -3.89
C TYR A 69 -11.63 -9.80 -4.16
N GLY A 70 -11.85 -8.50 -3.94
CA GLY A 70 -13.20 -7.94 -3.94
C GLY A 70 -14.10 -8.68 -2.95
N LEU A 71 -15.34 -8.95 -3.36
CA LEU A 71 -16.31 -9.72 -2.59
C LEU A 71 -16.18 -11.26 -2.80
N GLY A 72 -15.05 -11.72 -3.30
CA GLY A 72 -14.77 -13.12 -3.60
C GLY A 72 -15.39 -13.63 -4.92
N PRO A 73 -15.23 -14.94 -5.24
CA PRO A 73 -15.61 -15.50 -6.55
C PRO A 73 -17.09 -15.35 -6.91
N VAL A 74 -17.96 -15.29 -5.93
CA VAL A 74 -19.42 -15.13 -6.14
C VAL A 74 -19.78 -13.65 -6.32
N GLY A 75 -19.31 -12.79 -5.41
CA GLY A 75 -19.68 -11.37 -5.40
C GLY A 75 -18.90 -10.52 -6.42
N SER A 76 -17.71 -10.95 -6.80
CA SER A 76 -16.82 -10.27 -7.75
C SER A 76 -16.30 -11.24 -8.81
N SER A 77 -17.19 -12.03 -9.41
CA SER A 77 -16.84 -13.09 -10.37
C SER A 77 -15.99 -12.61 -11.55
N ALA A 78 -16.10 -11.34 -11.93
CA ALA A 78 -15.32 -10.74 -13.01
C ALA A 78 -13.79 -10.68 -12.72
N LEU A 79 -13.37 -10.85 -11.48
CA LEU A 79 -11.95 -10.90 -11.10
C LEU A 79 -11.33 -12.27 -11.29
N TYR A 80 -12.16 -13.31 -11.51
CA TYR A 80 -11.75 -14.71 -11.46
C TYR A 80 -11.83 -15.37 -12.83
N GLN A 81 -11.01 -16.41 -13.03
CA GLN A 81 -11.09 -17.30 -14.18
C GLN A 81 -12.38 -18.15 -14.11
N ALA A 82 -12.67 -18.87 -15.20
CA ALA A 82 -13.89 -19.67 -15.31
C ALA A 82 -14.02 -20.79 -14.26
N ASP A 83 -12.92 -21.19 -13.62
CA ASP A 83 -12.90 -22.17 -12.54
C ASP A 83 -13.38 -21.61 -11.19
N GLY A 84 -13.49 -20.28 -11.07
CA GLY A 84 -13.95 -19.58 -9.89
C GLY A 84 -12.95 -19.60 -8.72
N VAL A 85 -11.70 -19.98 -8.94
CA VAL A 85 -10.66 -20.03 -7.88
C VAL A 85 -9.41 -19.25 -8.25
N HIS A 86 -8.96 -19.31 -9.49
CA HIS A 86 -7.82 -18.51 -9.95
C HIS A 86 -8.26 -17.07 -10.27
N LEU A 87 -7.44 -16.11 -9.89
CA LEU A 87 -7.60 -14.72 -10.32
C LEU A 87 -7.20 -14.56 -11.79
N LEU A 88 -7.82 -13.60 -12.48
CA LEU A 88 -7.42 -13.23 -13.84
C LEU A 88 -6.00 -12.67 -13.83
N GLU A 89 -5.24 -12.94 -14.84
CA GLU A 89 -3.90 -12.41 -15.07
C GLU A 89 -3.85 -11.58 -16.34
N GLY A 90 -2.96 -10.58 -16.36
CA GLY A 90 -2.75 -9.72 -17.52
C GLY A 90 -1.79 -10.29 -18.56
N ALA A 91 -1.45 -9.46 -19.54
CA ALA A 91 -0.50 -9.78 -20.59
C ALA A 91 0.92 -9.96 -20.03
N LEU A 92 1.72 -10.83 -20.67
CA LEU A 92 3.14 -10.96 -20.35
C LEU A 92 3.88 -9.66 -20.64
N LEU A 93 4.79 -9.32 -19.72
CA LEU A 93 5.74 -8.22 -19.85
C LEU A 93 7.16 -8.76 -20.01
N THR A 94 7.97 -8.00 -20.71
CA THR A 94 9.40 -8.25 -20.91
C THR A 94 10.24 -7.15 -20.24
N GLY A 95 11.56 -7.18 -20.40
CA GLY A 95 12.47 -6.19 -19.86
C GLY A 95 13.01 -6.52 -18.47
N SER A 96 12.30 -7.31 -17.68
CA SER A 96 12.78 -7.77 -16.36
C SER A 96 13.40 -9.18 -16.44
N THR A 97 14.10 -9.55 -15.36
CA THR A 97 14.62 -10.92 -15.15
C THR A 97 13.52 -11.93 -14.82
N ASP A 98 12.35 -11.46 -14.41
CA ASP A 98 11.16 -12.29 -14.19
C ASP A 98 10.46 -12.59 -15.52
N VAL A 99 10.74 -13.74 -16.10
CA VAL A 99 10.13 -14.19 -17.37
C VAL A 99 8.61 -14.40 -17.29
N GLY A 100 8.05 -14.43 -16.11
CA GLY A 100 6.61 -14.53 -15.85
C GLY A 100 5.97 -13.20 -15.48
N ALA A 101 6.68 -12.07 -15.59
CA ALA A 101 6.13 -10.75 -15.29
C ALA A 101 4.88 -10.46 -16.13
N LYS A 102 3.85 -9.92 -15.48
CA LYS A 102 2.56 -9.63 -16.14
C LYS A 102 2.03 -8.25 -15.77
N ASP A 103 1.34 -7.63 -16.71
CA ASP A 103 0.45 -6.48 -16.43
C ASP A 103 -0.75 -6.94 -15.59
N LEU A 104 -1.58 -6.00 -15.16
CA LEU A 104 -2.89 -6.28 -14.60
C LEU A 104 -3.83 -6.86 -15.69
N PRO A 105 -4.81 -7.70 -15.33
CA PRO A 105 -5.86 -8.11 -16.26
C PRO A 105 -6.66 -6.88 -16.70
N ARG A 106 -6.96 -6.79 -18.00
CA ARG A 106 -7.62 -5.62 -18.59
C ARG A 106 -8.81 -5.98 -19.46
N SER A 107 -9.80 -5.11 -19.42
CA SER A 107 -10.93 -5.14 -20.36
C SER A 107 -10.48 -4.76 -21.78
N THR A 108 -11.37 -4.93 -22.74
CA THR A 108 -11.16 -4.51 -24.14
C THR A 108 -10.95 -2.99 -24.29
N THR A 109 -11.39 -2.20 -23.30
CA THR A 109 -11.16 -0.74 -23.25
C THR A 109 -9.86 -0.36 -22.54
N GLY A 110 -9.05 -1.31 -22.10
CA GLY A 110 -7.79 -1.10 -21.40
C GLY A 110 -7.92 -0.86 -19.89
N ARG A 111 -9.13 -0.82 -19.33
CA ARG A 111 -9.36 -0.66 -17.89
C ARG A 111 -8.94 -1.92 -17.15
N ALA A 112 -8.22 -1.78 -16.03
CA ALA A 112 -7.86 -2.90 -15.18
C ALA A 112 -9.10 -3.57 -14.55
N ILE A 113 -9.08 -4.89 -14.49
CA ILE A 113 -10.12 -5.75 -13.87
C ILE A 113 -9.54 -6.22 -12.52
N ILE A 114 -9.63 -5.38 -11.52
CA ILE A 114 -9.06 -5.57 -10.17
C ILE A 114 -10.05 -5.07 -9.10
N GLY A 115 -9.86 -5.50 -7.86
CA GLY A 115 -10.76 -5.16 -6.76
C GLY A 115 -10.69 -3.69 -6.33
N ASP A 116 -9.54 -3.03 -6.48
CA ASP A 116 -9.40 -1.59 -6.25
C ASP A 116 -8.72 -0.89 -7.43
N PRO A 117 -9.41 0.02 -8.14
CA PRO A 117 -8.85 0.71 -9.30
C PRO A 117 -7.64 1.59 -8.99
N ARG A 118 -7.42 2.00 -7.75
CA ARG A 118 -6.24 2.78 -7.34
C ARG A 118 -4.95 1.95 -7.45
N ASN A 119 -5.03 0.62 -7.44
CA ASN A 119 -3.88 -0.25 -7.70
C ASN A 119 -3.44 -0.23 -9.18
N ASP A 120 -4.11 0.53 -10.04
CA ASP A 120 -3.70 0.79 -11.43
C ASP A 120 -3.23 2.25 -11.66
N GLU A 121 -3.11 3.09 -10.63
CA GLU A 121 -2.72 4.49 -10.82
C GLU A 121 -1.22 4.69 -11.11
N ASN A 122 -0.39 3.74 -10.69
CA ASN A 122 1.06 3.75 -10.91
C ASN A 122 1.57 2.36 -11.27
N ARG A 123 2.54 2.28 -12.21
CA ARG A 123 3.08 1.00 -12.70
C ARG A 123 3.71 0.12 -11.62
N ILE A 124 4.29 0.73 -10.59
CA ILE A 124 4.97 -0.05 -9.53
C ILE A 124 3.93 -0.68 -8.59
N VAL A 125 2.91 0.07 -8.15
CA VAL A 125 1.83 -0.52 -7.33
C VAL A 125 1.03 -1.55 -8.13
N ALA A 126 0.81 -1.33 -9.43
CA ALA A 126 0.18 -2.29 -10.34
C ALA A 126 1.01 -3.59 -10.44
N GLY A 127 2.34 -3.46 -10.52
CA GLY A 127 3.25 -4.60 -10.48
C GLY A 127 3.17 -5.39 -9.18
N ILE A 128 3.09 -4.72 -8.02
CA ILE A 128 2.90 -5.39 -6.72
C ILE A 128 1.57 -6.15 -6.70
N HIS A 129 0.49 -5.53 -7.16
CA HIS A 129 -0.82 -6.18 -7.27
C HIS A 129 -0.76 -7.43 -8.17
N SER A 130 -0.10 -7.34 -9.32
CA SER A 130 0.12 -8.47 -10.23
C SER A 130 0.93 -9.60 -9.57
N MET A 131 1.95 -9.27 -8.75
CA MET A 131 2.69 -10.28 -7.98
C MET A 131 1.80 -11.01 -6.97
N PHE A 132 0.88 -10.31 -6.30
CA PHE A 132 -0.07 -10.95 -5.39
C PHE A 132 -1.12 -11.80 -6.12
N ILE A 133 -1.57 -11.40 -7.32
CA ILE A 133 -2.40 -12.26 -8.19
C ILE A 133 -1.66 -13.57 -8.49
N ARG A 134 -0.42 -13.49 -8.94
CA ARG A 134 0.41 -14.66 -9.26
C ARG A 134 0.67 -15.53 -8.05
N PHE A 135 0.96 -14.92 -6.90
CA PHE A 135 1.14 -15.65 -5.64
C PHE A 135 -0.11 -16.42 -5.23
N HIS A 136 -1.29 -15.79 -5.38
CA HIS A 136 -2.56 -16.48 -5.14
C HIS A 136 -2.74 -17.67 -6.10
N ASN A 137 -2.57 -17.48 -7.40
CA ASN A 137 -2.76 -18.53 -8.39
C ASN A 137 -1.81 -19.73 -8.16
N GLN A 138 -0.54 -19.46 -7.87
CA GLN A 138 0.43 -20.51 -7.51
C GLN A 138 0.06 -21.22 -6.20
N THR A 139 -0.55 -20.51 -5.26
CA THR A 139 -1.05 -21.11 -4.00
C THR A 139 -2.27 -21.98 -4.27
N VAL A 140 -3.18 -21.59 -5.14
CA VAL A 140 -4.31 -22.41 -5.61
C VAL A 140 -3.79 -23.72 -6.25
N ASP A 141 -2.84 -23.62 -7.18
CA ASP A 141 -2.21 -24.77 -7.81
C ASP A 141 -1.60 -25.75 -6.80
N ARG A 142 -0.96 -25.20 -5.76
CA ARG A 142 -0.38 -26.00 -4.68
C ARG A 142 -1.47 -26.71 -3.87
N VAL A 143 -2.52 -25.99 -3.45
CA VAL A 143 -3.65 -26.57 -2.68
C VAL A 143 -4.33 -27.69 -3.47
N LEU A 144 -4.56 -27.47 -4.78
CA LEU A 144 -5.15 -28.51 -5.66
C LEU A 144 -4.29 -29.77 -5.74
N ARG A 145 -2.95 -29.62 -5.78
CA ARG A 145 -2.04 -30.79 -5.81
C ARG A 145 -2.00 -31.53 -4.47
N GLU A 146 -1.98 -30.80 -3.37
CA GLU A 146 -1.86 -31.35 -2.02
C GLU A 146 -3.19 -31.94 -1.53
N GLN A 147 -4.32 -31.35 -1.95
CA GLN A 147 -5.65 -31.70 -1.49
C GLN A 147 -6.65 -31.80 -2.66
N PRO A 148 -6.52 -32.82 -3.53
CA PRO A 148 -7.26 -32.90 -4.81
C PRO A 148 -8.76 -33.16 -4.64
N THR A 149 -9.23 -33.46 -3.44
CA THR A 149 -10.64 -33.76 -3.15
C THR A 149 -11.45 -32.55 -2.69
N LEU A 150 -10.81 -31.40 -2.48
CA LEU A 150 -11.50 -30.19 -2.08
C LEU A 150 -12.41 -29.64 -3.18
N SER A 151 -13.55 -29.08 -2.77
CA SER A 151 -14.39 -28.29 -3.69
C SER A 151 -13.70 -26.98 -4.08
N SER A 152 -14.14 -26.32 -5.14
CA SER A 152 -13.61 -25.01 -5.56
C SER A 152 -13.68 -23.97 -4.44
N GLU A 153 -14.79 -23.91 -3.68
CA GLU A 153 -14.94 -23.02 -2.54
C GLU A 153 -13.93 -23.31 -1.42
N GLN A 154 -13.68 -24.59 -1.13
CA GLN A 154 -12.69 -24.99 -0.12
C GLN A 154 -11.26 -24.67 -0.57
N VAL A 155 -10.96 -24.88 -1.86
CA VAL A 155 -9.67 -24.53 -2.47
C VAL A 155 -9.43 -23.02 -2.38
N PHE A 156 -10.42 -22.20 -2.78
CA PHE A 156 -10.33 -20.75 -2.68
C PHE A 156 -10.10 -20.29 -1.24
N THR A 157 -10.88 -20.81 -0.30
CA THR A 157 -10.79 -20.47 1.13
C THR A 157 -9.41 -20.83 1.68
N ALA A 158 -8.89 -22.02 1.38
CA ALA A 158 -7.57 -22.46 1.81
C ALA A 158 -6.45 -21.59 1.22
N ALA A 159 -6.51 -21.30 -0.09
CA ALA A 159 -5.52 -20.47 -0.77
C ALA A 159 -5.53 -19.03 -0.24
N ARG A 160 -6.71 -18.40 -0.14
CA ARG A 160 -6.86 -17.04 0.43
C ARG A 160 -6.28 -16.96 1.83
N LYS A 161 -6.57 -17.94 2.70
CA LYS A 161 -6.04 -17.97 4.07
C LYS A 161 -4.51 -17.94 4.10
N ILE A 162 -3.84 -18.70 3.22
CA ILE A 162 -2.38 -18.72 3.13
C ILE A 162 -1.84 -17.38 2.63
N VAL A 163 -2.45 -16.81 1.59
CA VAL A 163 -2.00 -15.55 0.98
C VAL A 163 -2.18 -14.38 1.94
N VAL A 164 -3.33 -14.29 2.63
CA VAL A 164 -3.60 -13.26 3.64
C VAL A 164 -2.64 -13.37 4.81
N ALA A 165 -2.37 -14.59 5.31
CA ALA A 165 -1.40 -14.78 6.39
C ALA A 165 0.01 -14.34 5.99
N GLN A 166 0.45 -14.65 4.77
CA GLN A 166 1.73 -14.19 4.24
C GLN A 166 1.77 -12.66 4.12
N TYR A 167 0.71 -12.03 3.64
CA TYR A 167 0.59 -10.59 3.56
C TYR A 167 0.68 -9.92 4.94
N GLN A 168 -0.09 -10.41 5.92
CA GLN A 168 -0.08 -9.92 7.30
C GLN A 168 1.32 -10.07 7.93
N GLN A 169 2.00 -11.18 7.68
CA GLN A 169 3.38 -11.40 8.14
C GLN A 169 4.33 -10.36 7.56
N LEU A 170 4.24 -10.07 6.25
CA LEU A 170 5.07 -9.08 5.60
C LEU A 170 4.78 -7.66 6.11
N VAL A 171 3.51 -7.33 6.37
CA VAL A 171 3.14 -6.03 6.95
C VAL A 171 3.74 -5.86 8.34
N LEU A 172 3.63 -6.86 9.23
CA LEU A 172 4.09 -6.73 10.62
C LEU A 172 5.60 -6.87 10.79
N PHE A 173 6.23 -7.79 10.05
CA PHE A 173 7.62 -8.19 10.36
C PHE A 173 8.64 -7.75 9.31
N ASP A 174 8.21 -7.31 8.12
CA ASP A 174 9.12 -6.75 7.11
C ASP A 174 8.87 -5.24 6.91
N TYR A 175 7.61 -4.82 6.73
CA TYR A 175 7.28 -3.44 6.41
C TYR A 175 7.26 -2.52 7.64
N LEU A 176 6.49 -2.84 8.67
CA LEU A 176 6.33 -1.98 9.86
C LEU A 176 7.67 -1.63 10.54
N PRO A 177 8.62 -2.58 10.74
CA PRO A 177 9.92 -2.25 11.35
C PRO A 177 10.81 -1.34 10.52
N ARG A 178 10.54 -1.19 9.21
CA ARG A 178 11.29 -0.27 8.34
C ARG A 178 10.81 1.17 8.48
N ILE A 179 9.51 1.36 8.72
CA ILE A 179 8.88 2.69 8.71
C ILE A 179 8.66 3.27 10.10
N ALA A 180 8.62 2.45 11.15
CA ALA A 180 8.33 2.87 12.52
C ALA A 180 9.50 2.60 13.48
N ASP A 181 9.56 3.35 14.59
CA ASP A 181 10.55 3.15 15.64
C ASP A 181 10.32 1.79 16.33
N GLN A 182 11.34 0.94 16.33
CA GLN A 182 11.27 -0.41 16.90
C GLN A 182 10.87 -0.40 18.38
N ARG A 183 11.32 0.58 19.16
CA ARG A 183 10.95 0.71 20.58
C ARG A 183 9.47 0.97 20.77
N VAL A 184 8.84 1.68 19.83
CA VAL A 184 7.38 1.89 19.84
C VAL A 184 6.68 0.58 19.49
N ILE A 185 7.14 -0.13 18.45
CA ILE A 185 6.58 -1.44 18.06
C ILE A 185 6.65 -2.41 19.24
N ASP A 186 7.82 -2.53 19.90
CA ASP A 186 8.05 -3.43 21.04
C ASP A 186 7.17 -3.06 22.26
N SER A 187 6.79 -1.78 22.39
CA SER A 187 5.86 -1.33 23.44
C SER A 187 4.41 -1.69 23.17
N VAL A 188 4.03 -1.89 21.89
CA VAL A 188 2.68 -2.21 21.43
C VAL A 188 2.50 -3.71 21.26
N MET A 189 3.54 -4.43 20.84
CA MET A 189 3.49 -5.84 20.52
C MET A 189 4.74 -6.56 21.04
N SER A 190 4.57 -7.75 21.59
CA SER A 190 5.69 -8.65 21.88
C SER A 190 5.43 -10.06 21.38
N ASP A 191 6.42 -10.65 20.72
CA ASP A 191 6.41 -12.07 20.32
C ASP A 191 7.24 -12.89 21.31
N ARG A 192 6.62 -13.89 21.89
CA ARG A 192 7.27 -14.85 22.82
C ARG A 192 7.10 -16.26 22.26
N GLY A 193 8.02 -16.63 21.34
CA GLY A 193 8.03 -17.98 20.80
C GLY A 193 6.80 -18.31 19.93
N GLY A 194 6.36 -17.37 19.11
CA GLY A 194 5.21 -17.50 18.22
C GLY A 194 3.86 -17.14 18.87
N ARG A 195 3.88 -16.72 20.14
CA ARG A 195 2.70 -16.14 20.79
C ARG A 195 2.83 -14.62 20.83
N ILE A 196 2.04 -13.96 20.01
CA ILE A 196 1.97 -12.50 19.97
C ILE A 196 1.02 -12.01 21.07
N THR A 197 1.48 -11.03 21.86
CA THR A 197 0.66 -10.30 22.82
C THR A 197 0.71 -8.83 22.48
N THR A 198 -0.40 -8.12 22.66
CA THR A 198 -0.57 -6.72 22.30
C THR A 198 -0.84 -5.85 23.53
N ASN A 199 -0.33 -4.62 23.50
CA ASN A 199 -0.54 -3.59 24.51
C ASN A 199 -0.96 -2.29 23.83
N LEU A 200 -2.23 -2.22 23.44
CA LEU A 200 -2.83 -1.08 22.74
C LEU A 200 -3.29 -0.05 23.76
N SER A 201 -3.00 1.22 23.52
CA SER A 201 -3.36 2.33 24.42
C SER A 201 -4.26 3.38 23.78
N LEU A 202 -4.14 3.57 22.46
CA LEU A 202 -4.91 4.58 21.71
C LEU A 202 -6.16 3.98 21.06
N TYR A 203 -6.04 2.79 20.49
CA TYR A 203 -7.04 2.15 19.64
C TYR A 203 -7.44 0.77 20.17
N SER A 204 -7.60 0.64 21.47
CA SER A 204 -7.71 -0.63 22.23
C SER A 204 -8.90 -1.53 21.89
N SER A 205 -9.86 -1.07 21.09
CA SER A 205 -11.05 -1.88 20.79
C SER A 205 -11.60 -1.63 19.38
N CYS A 206 -10.78 -1.18 18.45
CA CYS A 206 -11.31 -0.55 17.25
C CYS A 206 -11.20 -1.45 16.02
N MET A 207 -12.35 -2.00 15.61
CA MET A 207 -12.60 -2.48 14.24
C MET A 207 -12.81 -1.33 13.24
N GLN A 208 -12.56 -0.08 13.66
CA GLN A 208 -12.73 1.11 12.83
C GLN A 208 -11.37 1.70 12.48
N MET A 209 -11.27 2.24 11.26
CA MET A 209 -10.06 2.91 10.81
C MET A 209 -9.89 4.25 11.55
N PRO A 210 -8.79 4.46 12.31
CA PRO A 210 -8.55 5.76 12.95
C PRO A 210 -8.38 6.87 11.92
N VAL A 211 -9.05 7.99 12.13
CA VAL A 211 -8.98 9.12 11.20
C VAL A 211 -7.57 9.73 11.16
N GLU A 212 -6.87 9.74 12.28
CA GLU A 212 -5.47 10.20 12.39
C GLU A 212 -4.53 9.33 11.54
N PHE A 213 -4.81 8.03 11.45
CA PHE A 213 -4.07 7.13 10.56
C PHE A 213 -4.38 7.46 9.09
N ALA A 214 -5.64 7.38 8.67
CA ALA A 214 -6.05 7.49 7.27
C ALA A 214 -5.79 8.87 6.65
N VAL A 215 -5.88 9.95 7.46
CA VAL A 215 -5.84 11.33 6.96
C VAL A 215 -4.48 12.00 7.20
N ALA A 216 -3.70 11.51 8.16
CA ALA A 216 -2.41 12.11 8.49
C ALA A 216 -1.26 11.10 8.55
N ALA A 217 -1.26 10.19 9.54
CA ALA A 217 -0.07 9.42 9.86
C ALA A 217 0.37 8.51 8.72
N TYR A 218 -0.55 7.79 8.06
CA TYR A 218 -0.19 6.88 6.98
C TYR A 218 0.10 7.59 5.65
N ARG A 219 -0.22 8.88 5.54
CA ARG A 219 0.17 9.72 4.39
C ARG A 219 1.66 10.15 4.41
N PHE A 220 2.44 9.66 5.37
CA PHE A 220 3.89 9.86 5.38
C PHE A 220 4.55 9.32 4.11
N GLY A 221 4.00 8.26 3.52
CA GLY A 221 4.51 7.65 2.29
C GLY A 221 4.64 8.60 1.11
N HIS A 222 3.89 9.71 1.10
CA HIS A 222 4.01 10.74 0.06
C HIS A 222 5.41 11.40 0.03
N SER A 223 6.08 11.54 1.18
CA SER A 223 7.46 12.07 1.23
C SER A 223 8.50 11.06 0.72
N GLN A 224 8.17 9.77 0.71
CA GLN A 224 9.10 8.72 0.27
C GLN A 224 9.16 8.54 -1.25
N VAL A 225 8.26 9.19 -2.00
CA VAL A 225 8.19 9.07 -3.46
C VAL A 225 9.33 9.81 -4.12
N ARG A 226 10.09 9.13 -4.99
CA ARG A 226 11.14 9.71 -5.83
C ARG A 226 10.54 10.36 -7.06
N GLY A 227 11.24 11.34 -7.62
CA GLY A 227 10.86 11.95 -8.90
C GLY A 227 11.03 10.99 -10.09
N LEU A 228 12.07 10.14 -10.06
CA LEU A 228 12.43 9.18 -11.12
C LEU A 228 12.64 7.78 -10.58
N TYR A 229 12.35 6.79 -11.44
CA TYR A 229 12.57 5.36 -11.17
C TYR A 229 13.17 4.63 -12.35
N ARG A 230 13.98 3.61 -12.06
CA ARG A 230 14.50 2.62 -12.98
C ARG A 230 13.76 1.31 -12.77
N ILE A 231 12.89 0.90 -13.69
CA ILE A 231 12.08 -0.30 -13.48
C ILE A 231 12.77 -1.58 -13.93
N ASN A 232 13.65 -1.48 -14.94
CA ASN A 232 14.50 -2.58 -15.41
C ASN A 232 15.69 -2.03 -16.20
N ALA A 233 16.49 -2.90 -16.81
CA ALA A 233 17.68 -2.51 -17.57
C ALA A 233 17.36 -1.78 -18.89
N GLN A 234 16.14 -1.92 -19.44
CA GLN A 234 15.72 -1.32 -20.70
C GLN A 234 14.96 -0.01 -20.49
N VAL A 235 14.36 0.17 -19.30
CA VAL A 235 13.52 1.31 -18.97
C VAL A 235 14.10 2.00 -17.76
N ASP A 236 14.91 3.00 -18.06
CA ASP A 236 15.68 3.79 -17.09
C ASP A 236 15.08 5.20 -16.96
N ARG A 237 15.08 5.73 -15.74
CA ARG A 237 14.75 7.14 -15.41
C ARG A 237 13.38 7.61 -15.86
N LEU A 238 12.36 6.81 -15.66
CA LEU A 238 10.99 7.25 -15.86
C LEU A 238 10.52 8.12 -14.68
N PRO A 239 9.93 9.29 -14.95
CA PRO A 239 9.27 10.08 -13.92
C PRO A 239 8.05 9.33 -13.37
N VAL A 240 7.77 9.54 -12.08
CA VAL A 240 6.54 9.00 -11.50
C VAL A 240 5.31 9.56 -12.21
N PHE A 241 5.31 10.87 -12.46
CA PHE A 241 4.34 11.60 -13.29
C PHE A 241 5.09 12.66 -14.10
N SER A 242 4.87 12.68 -15.42
CA SER A 242 5.54 13.63 -16.34
C SER A 242 4.73 14.90 -16.62
N GLY A 243 3.46 14.92 -16.20
CA GLY A 243 2.51 15.93 -16.66
C GLY A 243 1.98 15.72 -18.09
N SER A 244 2.52 14.75 -18.83
CA SER A 244 2.11 14.41 -20.20
C SER A 244 1.16 13.21 -20.21
N PHE A 245 -0.07 13.43 -19.77
CA PHE A 245 -1.04 12.35 -19.60
C PHE A 245 -1.46 11.70 -20.91
N GLY A 246 -1.66 10.37 -20.88
CA GLY A 246 -2.19 9.60 -21.99
C GLY A 246 -1.15 9.16 -23.04
N THR A 247 0.14 9.42 -22.82
CA THR A 247 1.22 8.88 -23.65
C THR A 247 1.88 7.70 -22.92
N PRO A 248 1.59 6.43 -23.31
CA PRO A 248 2.19 5.28 -22.66
C PRO A 248 3.72 5.29 -22.78
N GLY A 249 4.42 4.93 -21.70
CA GLY A 249 5.87 4.76 -21.70
C GLY A 249 6.71 6.02 -21.49
N VAL A 250 6.08 7.19 -21.28
CA VAL A 250 6.81 8.44 -20.95
C VAL A 250 6.94 8.66 -19.44
N ASP A 251 6.12 7.98 -18.64
CA ASP A 251 6.11 8.00 -17.18
C ASP A 251 5.53 6.71 -16.60
N LEU A 252 5.39 6.67 -15.27
CA LEU A 252 4.86 5.53 -14.56
C LEU A 252 3.34 5.59 -14.29
N VAL A 253 2.62 6.53 -14.90
CA VAL A 253 1.16 6.59 -14.81
C VAL A 253 0.54 5.28 -15.35
N GLY A 254 -0.40 4.75 -14.60
CA GLY A 254 -1.18 3.56 -14.94
C GLY A 254 -2.43 3.86 -15.79
N PHE A 255 -3.57 3.31 -15.40
CA PHE A 255 -4.90 3.43 -16.02
C PHE A 255 -4.97 3.04 -17.51
N SER A 256 -3.96 2.36 -18.01
CA SER A 256 -3.84 1.89 -19.40
C SER A 256 -2.99 0.62 -19.45
N PRO A 257 -3.02 -0.17 -20.54
CA PRO A 257 -2.10 -1.27 -20.71
C PRO A 257 -0.64 -0.85 -20.56
N ALA A 258 0.15 -1.62 -19.84
CA ALA A 258 1.58 -1.37 -19.72
C ALA A 258 2.28 -1.62 -21.06
N PRO A 259 3.29 -0.80 -21.45
CA PRO A 259 4.18 -1.16 -22.54
C PRO A 259 4.82 -2.52 -22.31
N SER A 260 5.00 -3.31 -23.36
CA SER A 260 5.44 -4.71 -23.26
C SER A 260 6.77 -4.91 -22.54
N ASN A 261 7.67 -3.91 -22.57
CA ASN A 261 8.99 -3.94 -21.95
C ASN A 261 9.00 -3.37 -20.50
N PHE A 262 7.82 -3.19 -19.87
CA PHE A 262 7.70 -2.62 -18.52
C PHE A 262 7.66 -3.70 -17.41
N GLY A 263 8.16 -4.89 -17.65
CA GLY A 263 8.40 -5.86 -16.56
C GLY A 263 9.33 -5.23 -15.51
N ILE A 264 8.98 -5.36 -14.23
CA ILE A 264 9.72 -4.75 -13.12
C ILE A 264 10.78 -5.72 -12.59
N ASP A 265 12.03 -5.26 -12.51
CA ASP A 265 13.09 -5.95 -11.77
C ASP A 265 12.98 -5.62 -10.28
N TRP A 266 12.36 -6.51 -9.53
CA TRP A 266 12.14 -6.31 -8.09
C TRP A 266 13.45 -6.25 -7.28
N SER A 267 14.56 -6.71 -7.85
CA SER A 267 15.90 -6.49 -7.30
C SER A 267 16.32 -5.03 -7.20
N ARG A 268 15.69 -4.15 -7.96
CA ARG A 268 15.91 -2.70 -7.91
C ARG A 268 15.04 -2.00 -6.85
N PHE A 269 14.07 -2.71 -6.27
CA PHE A 269 13.06 -2.17 -5.37
C PHE A 269 13.09 -2.75 -3.96
N PHE A 270 13.65 -3.96 -3.79
CA PHE A 270 13.71 -4.64 -2.51
C PHE A 270 15.06 -5.33 -2.34
N SER A 271 15.64 -5.23 -1.14
CA SER A 271 16.85 -5.94 -0.75
C SER A 271 16.55 -7.36 -0.25
N ARG A 272 17.50 -8.28 -0.43
CA ARG A 272 17.43 -9.64 0.13
C ARG A 272 17.72 -9.70 1.62
N SER A 273 18.43 -8.70 2.13
CA SER A 273 18.80 -8.58 3.53
C SER A 273 18.48 -7.19 4.07
N ASN A 274 18.74 -6.96 5.34
CA ASN A 274 18.62 -5.63 5.94
C ASN A 274 19.68 -4.64 5.42
N ALA A 275 20.82 -5.14 4.91
CA ALA A 275 21.76 -4.31 4.19
C ALA A 275 21.26 -4.06 2.76
N VAL A 276 21.21 -2.81 2.35
CA VAL A 276 20.75 -2.44 1.02
C VAL A 276 21.84 -2.73 -0.01
N GLU A 277 21.52 -3.55 -1.02
CA GLU A 277 22.44 -3.83 -2.12
C GLU A 277 22.65 -2.57 -3.00
N PRO A 278 23.81 -2.41 -3.67
CA PRO A 278 24.16 -1.21 -4.43
C PRO A 278 23.16 -0.82 -5.51
N ASP A 279 22.55 -1.81 -6.18
CA ASP A 279 21.62 -1.59 -7.30
C ASP A 279 20.17 -1.29 -6.84
N VAL A 280 19.90 -1.37 -5.54
CA VAL A 280 18.57 -1.08 -4.99
C VAL A 280 18.36 0.42 -4.91
N GLN A 281 17.29 0.89 -5.52
CA GLN A 281 16.81 2.25 -5.37
C GLN A 281 16.24 2.46 -3.97
N LEU A 282 16.63 3.54 -3.32
CA LEU A 282 16.13 3.89 -1.99
C LEU A 282 14.88 4.76 -2.10
N SER A 283 14.00 4.69 -1.11
CA SER A 283 12.95 5.70 -0.96
C SER A 283 13.58 7.06 -0.60
N TYR A 284 12.82 8.15 -0.74
CA TYR A 284 13.21 9.40 -0.12
C TYR A 284 12.95 9.36 1.40
N LYS A 285 13.55 10.29 2.13
CA LYS A 285 13.40 10.41 3.58
C LYS A 285 11.96 10.70 3.97
N ILE A 286 11.59 10.24 5.15
CA ILE A 286 10.33 10.64 5.79
C ILE A 286 10.54 12.02 6.38
N ASP A 287 10.38 13.05 5.58
CA ASP A 287 10.55 14.45 6.00
C ASP A 287 9.40 15.34 5.47
N ALA A 288 9.40 16.61 5.84
CA ALA A 288 8.34 17.53 5.45
C ALA A 288 8.52 18.10 4.04
N SER A 289 8.95 17.23 3.11
CA SER A 289 9.05 17.52 1.68
C SER A 289 8.36 16.44 0.83
N ILE A 290 7.97 16.78 -0.37
CA ILE A 290 7.48 15.84 -1.39
C ILE A 290 8.09 16.21 -2.74
N THR A 291 8.28 15.21 -3.60
CA THR A 291 8.77 15.44 -4.96
C THR A 291 7.85 16.35 -5.77
N ASN A 292 8.43 17.17 -6.64
CA ASN A 292 7.68 18.09 -7.51
C ASN A 292 6.59 17.41 -8.35
N SER A 293 6.81 16.19 -8.78
CA SER A 293 5.83 15.42 -9.55
C SER A 293 4.49 15.25 -8.79
N LEU A 294 4.50 15.28 -7.47
CA LEU A 294 3.29 15.18 -6.64
C LEU A 294 2.60 16.53 -6.39
N SER A 295 3.19 17.65 -6.81
CA SER A 295 2.53 18.96 -6.80
C SER A 295 1.60 19.18 -8.01
N LEU A 296 1.69 18.30 -9.01
CA LEU A 296 0.91 18.33 -10.25
C LEU A 296 0.33 16.95 -10.56
N LEU A 297 -0.53 16.45 -9.66
CA LEU A 297 -1.19 15.15 -9.84
C LEU A 297 -1.97 15.08 -11.15
N PRO A 298 -1.87 13.96 -11.90
CA PRO A 298 -2.59 13.77 -13.14
C PRO A 298 -4.11 13.65 -12.95
N LEU A 299 -4.88 14.03 -13.98
CA LEU A 299 -6.34 13.93 -13.98
C LEU A 299 -6.87 12.52 -13.65
N PRO A 300 -6.28 11.42 -14.10
CA PRO A 300 -6.76 10.10 -13.68
C PRO A 300 -6.58 9.83 -12.18
N VAL A 301 -5.57 10.44 -11.52
CA VAL A 301 -5.33 10.32 -10.08
C VAL A 301 -6.22 11.27 -9.30
N THR A 302 -6.52 12.46 -9.85
CA THR A 302 -7.43 13.43 -9.22
C THR A 302 -8.37 14.06 -10.23
N SER A 303 -9.68 13.85 -10.06
CA SER A 303 -10.70 14.38 -10.96
C SER A 303 -11.14 15.81 -10.59
N ALA A 304 -10.87 16.27 -9.37
CA ALA A 304 -11.28 17.58 -8.87
C ALA A 304 -10.39 18.07 -7.70
N GLY A 305 -10.45 19.36 -7.43
CA GLY A 305 -9.69 20.01 -6.36
C GLY A 305 -8.26 20.38 -6.77
N PRO A 306 -7.40 20.81 -5.82
CA PRO A 306 -6.03 21.16 -6.14
C PRO A 306 -5.24 19.93 -6.60
N ALA A 307 -4.38 20.13 -7.62
CA ALA A 307 -3.48 19.08 -8.09
C ALA A 307 -2.30 18.82 -7.13
N ASP A 308 -2.01 19.75 -6.23
CA ASP A 308 -0.93 19.65 -5.24
C ASP A 308 -1.32 18.71 -4.10
N LEU A 309 -0.59 17.60 -3.96
CA LEU A 309 -0.87 16.55 -2.97
C LEU A 309 -0.65 17.04 -1.53
N ALA A 310 0.37 17.85 -1.26
CA ALA A 310 0.59 18.41 0.07
C ALA A 310 -0.59 19.28 0.49
N LYS A 311 -1.06 20.14 -0.44
CA LYS A 311 -2.23 20.97 -0.21
C LYS A 311 -3.49 20.15 0.06
N ARG A 312 -3.69 19.03 -0.69
CA ARG A 312 -4.81 18.12 -0.46
C ARG A 312 -4.76 17.53 0.95
N ASN A 313 -3.59 17.08 1.40
CA ASN A 313 -3.42 16.50 2.75
C ASN A 313 -3.74 17.51 3.86
N LEU A 314 -3.26 18.75 3.73
CA LEU A 314 -3.52 19.82 4.70
C LEU A 314 -5.00 20.23 4.71
N LEU A 315 -5.62 20.37 3.54
CA LEU A 315 -7.05 20.69 3.44
C LEU A 315 -7.91 19.59 4.04
N ARG A 316 -7.58 18.30 3.78
CA ARG A 316 -8.32 17.17 4.35
C ARG A 316 -8.23 17.13 5.86
N SER A 317 -7.05 17.38 6.42
CA SER A 317 -6.83 17.50 7.87
C SER A 317 -7.68 18.61 8.48
N SER A 318 -7.68 19.79 7.84
CA SER A 318 -8.49 20.95 8.28
C SER A 318 -9.99 20.67 8.18
N GLN A 319 -10.44 20.11 7.07
CA GLN A 319 -11.85 19.77 6.82
C GLN A 319 -12.44 18.88 7.92
N LEU A 320 -11.64 17.91 8.38
CA LEU A 320 -12.05 16.94 9.40
C LEU A 320 -11.74 17.38 10.82
N GLY A 321 -11.17 18.59 11.00
CA GLY A 321 -10.86 19.12 12.32
C GLY A 321 -9.84 18.31 13.09
N LEU A 322 -8.85 17.70 12.42
CA LEU A 322 -7.83 16.92 13.11
C LEU A 322 -7.08 17.80 14.14
N PRO A 323 -6.71 17.22 15.30
CA PRO A 323 -5.88 17.91 16.29
C PRO A 323 -4.49 18.24 15.72
N SER A 324 -3.83 19.23 16.31
CA SER A 324 -2.43 19.51 15.98
C SER A 324 -1.50 18.37 16.43
N GLY A 325 -0.35 18.23 15.77
CA GLY A 325 0.66 17.25 16.18
C GLY A 325 1.12 17.45 17.62
N GLN A 326 1.25 18.72 18.09
CA GLN A 326 1.59 19.02 19.48
C GLN A 326 0.51 18.54 20.46
N ASP A 327 -0.78 18.66 20.11
CA ASP A 327 -1.89 18.17 20.96
C ASP A 327 -1.90 16.65 21.02
N VAL A 328 -1.68 15.97 19.88
CA VAL A 328 -1.57 14.52 19.83
C VAL A 328 -0.37 14.02 20.65
N ALA A 329 0.80 14.66 20.52
CA ALA A 329 1.98 14.32 21.31
C ALA A 329 1.72 14.45 22.83
N ARG A 330 1.02 15.53 23.26
CA ARG A 330 0.62 15.71 24.66
C ARG A 330 -0.33 14.62 25.12
N ALA A 331 -1.34 14.31 24.32
CA ALA A 331 -2.31 13.26 24.63
C ALA A 331 -1.66 11.87 24.77
N MET A 332 -0.63 11.59 23.97
CA MET A 332 0.16 10.36 24.05
C MET A 332 1.19 10.37 25.19
N GLY A 333 1.41 11.47 25.88
CA GLY A 333 2.47 11.60 26.89
C GLY A 333 3.89 11.49 26.33
N VAL A 334 4.09 11.78 25.04
CA VAL A 334 5.41 11.78 24.41
C VAL A 334 5.97 13.22 24.33
N ARG A 335 7.27 13.33 24.03
CA ARG A 335 7.92 14.62 23.89
C ARG A 335 7.24 15.45 22.81
N VAL A 336 6.83 16.67 23.17
CA VAL A 336 6.30 17.66 22.22
C VAL A 336 7.47 18.40 21.58
N LEU A 337 7.50 18.47 20.24
CA LEU A 337 8.48 19.32 19.54
C LEU A 337 8.15 20.79 19.74
N ARG A 338 9.19 21.60 19.95
CA ARG A 338 9.07 23.07 19.92
C ARG A 338 8.97 23.53 18.47
N ASP A 339 8.43 24.73 18.25
CA ASP A 339 8.26 25.27 16.89
C ASP A 339 9.60 25.46 16.15
N ASP A 340 10.69 25.70 16.87
CA ASP A 340 12.04 25.79 16.32
C ASP A 340 12.68 24.41 15.99
N GLU A 341 12.04 23.33 16.36
CA GLU A 341 12.43 21.95 16.03
C GLU A 341 11.58 21.38 14.88
N ILE A 342 10.48 22.03 14.50
CA ILE A 342 9.59 21.59 13.43
C ILE A 342 10.04 22.22 12.11
N LEU A 343 10.83 21.45 11.34
CA LEU A 343 11.36 21.86 10.04
C LEU A 343 10.41 21.43 8.92
N ILE A 344 10.10 22.37 8.03
CA ILE A 344 9.34 22.14 6.80
C ILE A 344 10.30 22.29 5.61
N GLY A 345 10.49 21.21 4.87
CA GLY A 345 11.44 21.12 3.76
C GLY A 345 12.27 19.83 3.81
N LYS A 346 13.33 19.78 3.03
CA LYS A 346 14.21 18.62 2.86
C LYS A 346 15.16 18.43 4.03
N ALA A 347 15.32 17.20 4.49
CA ALA A 347 16.24 16.83 5.56
C ALA A 347 17.63 16.43 5.03
N THR A 348 18.23 17.29 4.19
CA THR A 348 19.56 17.06 3.58
C THR A 348 20.72 17.53 4.44
N GLY A 349 20.46 18.40 5.42
CA GLY A 349 21.48 19.09 6.20
C GLY A 349 21.85 20.48 5.65
N ASP A 350 21.40 20.83 4.44
CA ASP A 350 21.46 22.18 3.92
C ASP A 350 20.36 23.03 4.58
N THR A 351 20.79 24.05 5.34
CA THR A 351 19.86 24.93 6.09
C THR A 351 18.99 25.79 5.19
N SER A 352 19.34 25.93 3.90
CA SER A 352 18.52 26.67 2.93
C SER A 352 17.32 25.87 2.42
N GLU A 353 17.30 24.56 2.59
CA GLU A 353 16.28 23.65 2.07
C GLU A 353 15.12 23.38 3.05
N ALA A 354 15.23 23.85 4.29
CA ALA A 354 14.19 23.71 5.29
C ALA A 354 14.06 24.98 6.15
N VAL A 355 12.83 25.29 6.54
CA VAL A 355 12.51 26.45 7.41
C VAL A 355 11.64 25.98 8.56
N THR A 356 11.66 26.71 9.70
CA THR A 356 10.77 26.37 10.81
C THR A 356 9.31 26.66 10.46
N VAL A 357 8.40 25.88 11.03
CA VAL A 357 6.96 26.09 10.84
C VAL A 357 6.53 27.47 11.25
N SER A 358 7.10 28.04 12.34
CA SER A 358 6.79 29.37 12.83
C SER A 358 7.29 30.50 11.91
N ALA A 359 8.41 30.29 11.21
CA ALA A 359 8.91 31.24 10.22
C ALA A 359 8.06 31.20 8.94
N LEU A 360 7.65 29.98 8.51
CA LEU A 360 6.82 29.79 7.32
C LEU A 360 5.39 30.28 7.52
N ALA A 361 4.79 29.98 8.67
CA ALA A 361 3.41 30.27 9.01
C ALA A 361 3.26 30.54 10.51
N PRO A 362 3.47 31.81 10.98
CA PRO A 362 3.41 32.15 12.40
C PRO A 362 2.11 31.78 13.11
N THR A 363 1.00 31.71 12.37
CA THR A 363 -0.32 31.30 12.89
C THR A 363 -0.39 29.82 13.26
N LEU A 364 0.57 29.01 12.82
CA LEU A 364 0.69 27.58 13.13
C LEU A 364 1.62 27.31 14.32
N ALA A 365 2.19 28.35 14.96
CA ALA A 365 2.99 28.16 16.14
C ALA A 365 2.21 27.45 17.26
N GLY A 366 2.77 26.35 17.77
CA GLY A 366 2.12 25.47 18.75
C GLY A 366 0.93 24.65 18.22
N LYS A 367 0.60 24.74 16.91
CA LYS A 367 -0.59 24.13 16.28
C LYS A 367 -0.27 23.55 14.90
N THR A 368 0.88 22.92 14.73
CA THR A 368 1.28 22.32 13.45
C THR A 368 0.30 21.24 13.03
N PRO A 369 -0.22 21.23 11.78
CA PRO A 369 -1.06 20.16 11.27
C PRO A 369 -0.41 18.80 11.49
N LEU A 370 -1.20 17.80 11.92
CA LEU A 370 -0.69 16.49 12.36
C LEU A 370 0.21 15.84 11.32
N TRP A 371 -0.16 15.86 10.03
CA TRP A 371 0.67 15.30 8.96
C TRP A 371 2.05 15.97 8.86
N ALA A 372 2.11 17.29 8.85
CA ALA A 372 3.37 18.04 8.78
C ALA A 372 4.21 17.83 10.05
N TYR A 373 3.57 17.73 11.22
CA TYR A 373 4.25 17.44 12.48
C TYR A 373 4.92 16.06 12.45
N ILE A 374 4.21 15.02 12.01
CA ILE A 374 4.74 13.64 11.93
C ILE A 374 5.97 13.58 11.01
N LEU A 375 5.93 14.26 9.87
CA LEU A 375 7.06 14.33 8.95
C LEU A 375 8.26 15.06 9.58
N ALA A 376 8.03 16.23 10.21
CA ALA A 376 9.07 16.97 10.90
C ALA A 376 9.61 16.22 12.13
N GLU A 377 8.76 15.43 12.82
CA GLU A 377 9.16 14.59 13.95
C GLU A 377 10.16 13.52 13.52
N SER A 378 9.99 12.93 12.32
CA SER A 378 10.96 12.00 11.75
C SER A 378 12.34 12.68 11.59
N THR A 379 12.38 13.89 11.04
CA THR A 379 13.61 14.69 10.93
C THR A 379 14.23 14.97 12.30
N ALA A 380 13.42 15.45 13.27
CA ALA A 380 13.89 15.77 14.62
C ALA A 380 14.33 14.53 15.43
N THR A 381 13.88 13.33 15.04
CA THR A 381 14.31 12.04 15.58
C THR A 381 15.64 11.60 14.95
N ALA A 382 15.75 11.68 13.62
CA ALA A 382 16.95 11.28 12.88
C ALA A 382 18.13 12.24 13.09
N TYR A 383 17.86 13.53 13.25
CA TYR A 383 18.87 14.57 13.50
C TYR A 383 18.63 15.30 14.82
N ARG A 384 19.67 15.99 15.27
CA ARG A 384 19.51 17.05 16.28
C ARG A 384 19.11 18.34 15.58
N VAL A 385 17.96 18.89 15.93
CA VAL A 385 17.50 20.20 15.46
C VAL A 385 17.65 21.21 16.58
N VAL A 386 18.30 22.34 16.31
CA VAL A 386 18.54 23.41 17.26
C VAL A 386 18.34 24.77 16.57
N ASN A 387 17.48 25.61 17.12
CA ASN A 387 17.19 26.94 16.59
C ASN A 387 16.88 26.95 15.07
N GLY A 388 16.09 25.99 14.62
CA GLY A 388 15.67 25.92 13.24
C GLY A 388 16.68 25.30 12.26
N ALA A 389 17.75 24.68 12.75
CA ALA A 389 18.78 24.10 11.91
C ALA A 389 19.11 22.67 12.33
N ILE A 390 19.43 21.82 11.35
CA ILE A 390 20.00 20.48 11.58
C ILE A 390 21.45 20.66 12.01
N VAL A 391 21.83 20.02 13.13
CA VAL A 391 23.18 20.13 13.72
C VAL A 391 23.81 18.75 13.85
N GLY A 392 24.95 18.57 13.21
CA GLY A 392 25.75 17.34 13.28
C GLY A 392 25.25 16.26 12.34
N ALA A 393 25.82 15.05 12.47
CA ALA A 393 25.48 13.91 11.66
C ALA A 393 24.14 13.29 12.05
N GLN A 394 23.57 12.49 11.14
CA GLN A 394 22.41 11.64 11.40
C GLN A 394 22.71 10.70 12.58
N ARG A 395 21.82 10.63 13.55
CA ARG A 395 21.97 9.87 14.80
C ARG A 395 21.05 8.64 14.90
N ALA A 396 20.04 8.59 14.07
CA ALA A 396 19.07 7.49 14.03
C ALA A 396 18.59 7.27 12.59
N PRO A 397 18.08 6.07 12.25
CA PRO A 397 17.42 5.82 10.97
C PRO A 397 16.25 6.78 10.75
N PHE A 398 16.00 7.13 9.47
CA PHE A 398 14.83 7.92 9.08
C PHE A 398 13.59 7.05 9.08
N ARG A 399 12.91 7.04 10.21
CA ARG A 399 11.62 6.38 10.44
C ARG A 399 10.65 7.39 11.02
N LEU A 400 9.38 7.02 11.09
CA LEU A 400 8.39 7.79 11.85
C LEU A 400 8.88 8.01 13.27
N GLY A 401 8.70 9.22 13.79
CA GLY A 401 8.95 9.56 15.19
C GLY A 401 7.91 8.94 16.13
N PRO A 402 7.96 9.26 17.45
CA PRO A 402 7.09 8.66 18.45
C PRO A 402 5.59 8.76 18.15
N VAL A 403 5.09 9.90 17.67
CA VAL A 403 3.67 10.11 17.35
C VAL A 403 3.29 9.28 16.14
N GLY A 404 4.02 9.44 15.02
CA GLY A 404 3.72 8.73 13.79
C GLY A 404 3.83 7.21 13.96
N SER A 405 4.89 6.72 14.62
CA SER A 405 5.10 5.30 14.89
C SER A 405 3.97 4.71 15.74
N ARG A 406 3.53 5.42 16.77
CA ARG A 406 2.46 4.93 17.66
C ARG A 406 1.13 4.79 16.93
N ILE A 407 0.73 5.80 16.15
CA ILE A 407 -0.50 5.75 15.36
C ILE A 407 -0.47 4.57 14.37
N VAL A 408 0.62 4.41 13.62
CA VAL A 408 0.72 3.37 12.60
C VAL A 408 0.80 1.97 13.23
N ALA A 409 1.64 1.78 14.25
CA ALA A 409 1.81 0.49 14.89
C ALA A 409 0.53 0.03 15.59
N GLU A 410 -0.13 0.91 16.38
CA GLU A 410 -1.36 0.53 17.07
C GLU A 410 -2.52 0.29 16.09
N THR A 411 -2.55 0.97 14.94
CA THR A 411 -3.55 0.68 13.91
C THR A 411 -3.35 -0.70 13.32
N PHE A 412 -2.17 -1.03 12.80
CA PHE A 412 -1.93 -2.34 12.19
C PHE A 412 -2.11 -3.49 13.18
N ILE A 413 -1.49 -3.37 14.35
CA ILE A 413 -1.53 -4.40 15.37
C ILE A 413 -2.95 -4.53 15.94
N GLY A 414 -3.66 -3.41 16.13
CA GLY A 414 -5.03 -3.39 16.64
C GLY A 414 -6.04 -4.02 15.67
N LEU A 415 -5.92 -3.74 14.36
CA LEU A 415 -6.75 -4.38 13.33
C LEU A 415 -6.56 -5.89 13.34
N LEU A 416 -5.30 -6.36 13.39
CA LEU A 416 -5.01 -7.79 13.43
C LEU A 416 -5.43 -8.44 14.76
N ALA A 417 -5.26 -7.75 15.88
CA ALA A 417 -5.71 -8.26 17.18
C ALA A 417 -7.24 -8.41 17.25
N SER A 418 -7.96 -7.58 16.51
CA SER A 418 -9.43 -7.60 16.45
C SER A 418 -9.98 -8.65 15.47
N ASP A 419 -9.19 -9.15 14.52
CA ASP A 419 -9.59 -10.20 13.59
C ASP A 419 -9.25 -11.58 14.14
N PRO A 420 -10.26 -12.42 14.48
CA PRO A 420 -10.03 -13.75 15.03
C PRO A 420 -9.29 -14.71 14.06
N ASN A 421 -9.27 -14.38 12.75
CA ASN A 421 -8.60 -15.17 11.72
C ASN A 421 -7.20 -14.66 11.37
N SER A 422 -6.76 -13.58 12.00
CA SER A 422 -5.44 -13.00 11.73
C SER A 422 -4.29 -13.89 12.23
N LEU A 423 -3.11 -13.63 11.69
CA LEU A 423 -1.88 -14.33 12.12
C LEU A 423 -1.55 -14.10 13.62
N ILE A 424 -2.05 -13.04 14.25
CA ILE A 424 -1.86 -12.80 15.69
C ILE A 424 -2.67 -13.80 16.53
N ASN A 425 -3.89 -14.11 16.08
CA ASN A 425 -4.85 -14.93 16.83
C ASN A 425 -4.77 -16.41 16.46
N VAL A 426 -4.22 -16.76 15.30
CA VAL A 426 -4.11 -18.15 14.83
C VAL A 426 -2.64 -18.59 14.85
N SER A 427 -2.22 -19.23 15.95
CA SER A 427 -0.83 -19.58 16.30
C SER A 427 -0.08 -20.53 15.31
N GLN A 428 -0.71 -20.97 14.22
CA GLN A 428 -0.07 -21.85 13.21
C GLN A 428 0.04 -21.20 11.83
N MET A 429 -0.32 -19.91 11.69
CA MET A 429 -0.24 -19.21 10.42
C MET A 429 1.14 -18.55 10.29
N GLN A 430 2.14 -19.28 9.83
CA GLN A 430 3.41 -18.70 9.42
C GLN A 430 3.45 -18.58 7.90
N GLY A 431 3.76 -17.38 7.40
CA GLY A 431 4.05 -17.16 5.98
C GLY A 431 5.32 -17.92 5.55
N GLN A 432 5.47 -18.12 4.26
CA GLN A 432 6.61 -18.86 3.68
C GLN A 432 7.82 -17.98 3.41
N ALA A 433 7.60 -16.67 3.28
CA ALA A 433 8.64 -15.67 3.05
C ALA A 433 8.68 -14.67 4.20
N ASN A 434 9.88 -14.33 4.66
CA ASN A 434 10.09 -13.36 5.73
C ASN A 434 10.19 -11.91 5.21
N THR A 435 10.44 -11.74 3.91
CA THR A 435 10.53 -10.42 3.28
C THR A 435 9.79 -10.40 1.95
N LEU A 436 9.37 -9.20 1.52
CA LEU A 436 8.77 -8.97 0.20
C LEU A 436 9.68 -9.46 -0.93
N ARG A 437 11.00 -9.23 -0.81
CA ARG A 437 11.95 -9.72 -1.79
C ARG A 437 11.95 -11.24 -1.91
N GLN A 438 11.94 -11.96 -0.79
CA GLN A 438 11.86 -13.42 -0.79
C GLN A 438 10.57 -13.92 -1.43
N LEU A 439 9.41 -13.30 -1.09
CA LEU A 439 8.14 -13.65 -1.72
C LEU A 439 8.20 -13.46 -3.23
N PHE A 440 8.70 -12.31 -3.70
CA PHE A 440 8.72 -12.01 -5.13
C PHE A 440 9.72 -12.88 -5.89
N ASP A 441 10.88 -13.19 -5.30
CA ASP A 441 11.81 -14.17 -5.87
C ASP A 441 11.16 -15.55 -6.00
N GLN A 442 10.40 -16.02 -5.01
CA GLN A 442 9.68 -17.31 -5.06
C GLN A 442 8.62 -17.31 -6.16
N VAL A 443 7.80 -16.26 -6.25
CA VAL A 443 6.76 -16.13 -7.28
C VAL A 443 7.35 -16.10 -8.69
N SER A 444 8.48 -15.39 -8.86
CA SER A 444 9.16 -15.26 -10.16
C SER A 444 9.83 -16.56 -10.61
N GLN A 445 10.33 -17.38 -9.68
CA GLN A 445 11.02 -18.65 -10.00
C GLN A 445 10.07 -19.82 -10.23
N SER A 446 8.84 -19.73 -9.77
CA SER A 446 7.82 -20.75 -9.98
C SER A 446 7.43 -20.78 -11.44
N ARG A 447 7.77 -21.85 -12.15
CA ARG A 447 7.33 -22.05 -13.56
C ARG A 447 5.82 -22.08 -13.61
N PRO A 448 5.17 -21.39 -14.57
CA PRO A 448 3.75 -21.58 -14.81
C PRO A 448 3.48 -23.08 -15.03
N VAL A 449 2.66 -23.68 -14.21
CA VAL A 449 2.11 -25.01 -14.53
C VAL A 449 1.22 -24.76 -15.72
N VAL A 450 1.63 -25.25 -16.90
CA VAL A 450 0.76 -25.30 -18.06
C VAL A 450 -0.41 -26.19 -17.64
N SER A 451 -1.53 -25.58 -17.28
CA SER A 451 -2.76 -26.30 -16.99
C SER A 451 -3.14 -27.05 -18.26
N GLN A 452 -2.82 -28.36 -18.34
CA GLN A 452 -3.51 -29.24 -19.25
C GLN A 452 -4.98 -29.14 -18.82
N GLY A 453 -5.79 -28.49 -19.65
CA GLY A 453 -7.17 -28.20 -19.34
C GLY A 453 -7.84 -29.42 -18.73
N MET A 454 -8.35 -29.28 -17.50
CA MET A 454 -9.24 -30.26 -16.96
C MET A 454 -10.39 -30.45 -17.96
N PRO A 455 -10.71 -31.69 -18.39
CA PRO A 455 -11.90 -31.87 -19.17
C PRO A 455 -13.09 -31.36 -18.38
N PRO A 456 -14.07 -30.71 -19.03
CA PRO A 456 -15.27 -30.22 -18.33
C PRO A 456 -15.87 -31.42 -17.57
N ARG A 457 -15.95 -31.31 -16.25
CA ARG A 457 -16.65 -32.30 -15.43
C ARG A 457 -18.09 -32.31 -15.89
N ASP A 458 -18.54 -33.46 -16.44
CA ASP A 458 -19.93 -33.70 -16.79
C ASP A 458 -20.82 -33.26 -15.63
N SER A 459 -21.61 -32.20 -15.86
CA SER A 459 -22.72 -31.87 -14.99
C SER A 459 -23.67 -33.04 -15.02
N ALA A 460 -23.67 -33.84 -13.97
CA ALA A 460 -24.57 -34.98 -13.77
C ALA A 460 -26.00 -34.50 -14.06
N ARG A 461 -26.56 -35.03 -15.14
CA ARG A 461 -27.97 -34.89 -15.51
C ARG A 461 -28.83 -35.32 -14.33
N GLN A 462 -29.30 -34.40 -13.53
CA GLN A 462 -30.52 -34.60 -12.76
C GLN A 462 -31.70 -34.27 -13.68
N GLY A 463 -32.19 -35.27 -14.34
CA GLY A 463 -33.41 -35.24 -15.10
C GLY A 463 -34.62 -35.09 -14.17
N ALA A 464 -35.00 -33.87 -13.90
CA ALA A 464 -36.34 -33.58 -13.37
C ALA A 464 -37.34 -33.77 -14.50
N ARG A 465 -38.08 -34.89 -14.47
CA ARG A 465 -39.26 -35.11 -15.31
C ARG A 465 -40.31 -34.06 -14.96
N GLN A 466 -40.57 -33.16 -15.86
CA GLN A 466 -41.78 -32.32 -15.81
C GLN A 466 -43.03 -33.18 -15.98
N PRO A 467 -44.09 -32.98 -15.16
CA PRO A 467 -45.39 -33.65 -15.40
C PRO A 467 -46.05 -33.04 -16.63
N GLN A 468 -46.39 -33.88 -17.59
CA GLN A 468 -47.23 -33.52 -18.75
C GLN A 468 -48.62 -33.14 -18.27
N LEU A 469 -49.01 -31.88 -18.46
CA LEU A 469 -50.43 -31.45 -18.36
C LEU A 469 -51.22 -31.96 -19.56
N ARG A 470 -52.21 -32.83 -19.30
CA ARG A 470 -53.21 -33.25 -20.29
C ARG A 470 -54.14 -32.09 -20.61
N PRO A 471 -54.53 -31.87 -21.88
CA PRO A 471 -55.52 -30.85 -22.25
C PRO A 471 -56.90 -31.24 -21.74
N GLN A 472 -57.60 -30.35 -21.06
CA GLN A 472 -59.03 -30.48 -20.72
C GLN A 472 -59.87 -30.09 -21.91
N ALA A 473 -60.89 -30.94 -22.21
CA ALA A 473 -61.87 -30.74 -23.25
C ALA A 473 -62.89 -29.64 -22.84
N PRO A 474 -63.49 -28.91 -23.79
CA PRO A 474 -64.39 -27.79 -23.50
C PRO A 474 -65.76 -28.30 -23.00
N ARG A 475 -66.19 -27.76 -21.86
CA ARG A 475 -67.56 -27.93 -21.34
C ARG A 475 -68.55 -27.08 -22.16
N ARG A 476 -69.53 -27.74 -22.77
CA ARG A 476 -70.71 -27.13 -23.38
C ARG A 476 -71.63 -26.52 -22.31
N ARG A 477 -72.08 -25.29 -22.57
CA ARG A 477 -73.13 -24.63 -21.78
C ARG A 477 -74.46 -25.30 -22.06
N ARG A 478 -75.27 -25.54 -21.05
CA ARG A 478 -76.71 -25.32 -20.95
C ARG A 478 -77.01 -24.51 -19.72
#